data_403e1be2687fb570635be3146d854bea
#
_entry.id   403e1be2687fb570635be3146d854bea
#
_cell.length_a   1.000
_cell.length_b   1.000
_cell.length_c   1.000
_cell.angle_alpha   90.00
_cell.angle_beta   90.00
_cell.angle_gamma   90.00
#
_symmetry.space_group_name_H-M   'P 1'
#
loop_
_entity.id
_entity.type
_entity.pdbx_description
1 polymer ?
#
loop_
_entity_poly.entity_id
_entity_poly.type
_entity_poly.pdbx_seq_one_letter_code
_entity_poly.pdbx_strand_id
1 'polypeptide(L)'
;MSEIIANLMVAKVIGRASECMRRLLEAGLSYEALQMPIDDPEMRGRLVRFWMSGGFTLAAADVFHIVVNHAESLAQMITVGNYDWGVNSSISEKNFPVKGKGQVELNVELVHYGKSMNSDNIVQNMASRGLRPATLSELLAFGAAYPDKQRESPIVAFGSVWLRWSGREYVACLCGSDSGRGLDLCVWYGVWDGHFRFLAVRK
;
A
#
# COMPACT_ATOMS: atom_id res chain seq x y z
N MET A 1 -12.20 24.03 -38.43
CA MET A 1 -12.53 23.44 -37.11
C MET A 1 -11.35 22.68 -36.49
N SER A 2 -10.44 22.06 -37.24
CA SER A 2 -9.31 21.28 -36.69
C SER A 2 -8.21 22.13 -36.02
N GLU A 3 -7.89 23.28 -36.55
CA GLU A 3 -6.79 24.15 -36.10
C GLU A 3 -7.12 24.85 -34.75
N ILE A 4 -8.36 25.25 -34.55
CA ILE A 4 -8.82 25.86 -33.30
C ILE A 4 -8.80 24.84 -32.15
N ILE A 5 -9.19 23.60 -32.42
CA ILE A 5 -9.18 22.50 -31.43
C ILE A 5 -7.73 22.15 -31.07
N ALA A 6 -6.82 22.09 -32.07
CA ALA A 6 -5.41 21.82 -31.83
C ALA A 6 -4.77 22.92 -30.97
N ASN A 7 -5.03 24.20 -31.26
CA ASN A 7 -4.52 25.33 -30.48
C ASN A 7 -5.08 25.36 -29.04
N LEU A 8 -6.33 24.99 -28.83
CA LEU A 8 -6.92 24.88 -27.49
C LEU A 8 -6.33 23.72 -26.68
N MET A 9 -6.04 22.60 -27.33
CA MET A 9 -5.33 21.47 -26.70
C MET A 9 -3.91 21.84 -26.30
N VAL A 10 -3.16 22.51 -27.19
CA VAL A 10 -1.79 22.97 -26.91
C VAL A 10 -1.78 23.95 -25.71
N ALA A 11 -2.70 24.92 -25.69
CA ALA A 11 -2.81 25.86 -24.56
C ALA A 11 -3.15 25.17 -23.23
N LYS A 12 -4.02 24.17 -23.23
CA LYS A 12 -4.32 23.35 -22.05
C LYS A 12 -3.11 22.53 -21.57
N VAL A 13 -2.35 21.95 -22.49
CA VAL A 13 -1.14 21.16 -22.16
C VAL A 13 -0.06 22.09 -21.57
N ILE A 14 0.17 23.25 -22.17
CA ILE A 14 1.13 24.26 -21.67
C ILE A 14 0.73 24.74 -20.26
N GLY A 15 -0.54 25.04 -20.02
CA GLY A 15 -1.04 25.48 -18.73
C GLY A 15 -0.85 24.44 -17.62
N ARG A 16 -1.10 23.16 -17.93
CA ARG A 16 -0.88 22.06 -16.99
C ARG A 16 0.61 21.80 -16.74
N ALA A 17 1.45 21.90 -17.76
CA ALA A 17 2.90 21.77 -17.61
C ALA A 17 3.47 22.88 -16.72
N SER A 18 3.03 24.12 -16.91
CA SER A 18 3.45 25.27 -16.08
C SER A 18 3.02 25.10 -14.62
N GLU A 19 1.80 24.65 -14.36
CA GLU A 19 1.31 24.38 -13.01
C GLU A 19 2.07 23.22 -12.35
N CYS A 20 2.36 22.16 -13.08
CA CYS A 20 3.19 21.05 -12.60
C CYS A 20 4.59 21.55 -12.21
N MET A 21 5.22 22.35 -13.06
CA MET A 21 6.55 22.93 -12.81
C MET A 21 6.54 23.80 -11.57
N ARG A 22 5.54 24.68 -11.41
CA ARG A 22 5.37 25.52 -10.23
C ARG A 22 5.29 24.68 -8.95
N ARG A 23 4.48 23.63 -8.94
CA ARG A 23 4.34 22.73 -7.77
C ARG A 23 5.61 21.95 -7.44
N LEU A 24 6.39 21.57 -8.45
CA LEU A 24 7.67 20.89 -8.24
C LEU A 24 8.68 21.82 -7.58
N LEU A 25 8.75 23.10 -8.00
CA LEU A 25 9.58 24.12 -7.36
C LEU A 25 9.15 24.40 -5.92
N GLU A 26 7.84 24.53 -5.66
CA GLU A 26 7.29 24.67 -4.31
C GLU A 26 7.58 23.47 -3.41
N ALA A 27 7.67 22.27 -3.99
CA ALA A 27 8.06 21.04 -3.29
C ALA A 27 9.58 20.91 -3.05
N GLY A 28 10.38 21.94 -3.45
CA GLY A 28 11.81 22.02 -3.19
C GLY A 28 12.71 21.47 -4.31
N LEU A 29 12.15 21.18 -5.51
CA LEU A 29 12.99 20.84 -6.64
C LEU A 29 13.71 22.10 -7.15
N SER A 30 15.03 22.02 -7.37
CA SER A 30 15.79 23.19 -7.87
C SER A 30 15.51 23.44 -9.36
N TYR A 31 15.69 24.69 -9.79
CA TYR A 31 15.57 25.06 -11.20
C TYR A 31 16.56 24.29 -12.08
N GLU A 32 17.79 24.08 -11.60
CA GLU A 32 18.82 23.30 -12.29
C GLU A 32 18.40 21.85 -12.48
N ALA A 33 17.78 21.22 -11.47
CA ALA A 33 17.25 19.85 -11.57
C ALA A 33 16.11 19.74 -12.59
N LEU A 34 15.34 20.80 -12.82
CA LEU A 34 14.32 20.87 -13.88
C LEU A 34 14.94 21.12 -15.27
N GLN A 35 16.09 21.81 -15.34
CA GLN A 35 16.78 22.10 -16.58
C GLN A 35 17.54 20.89 -17.14
N MET A 36 18.08 20.02 -16.26
CA MET A 36 18.85 18.83 -16.67
C MET A 36 18.15 17.96 -17.75
N PRO A 37 16.85 17.64 -17.67
CA PRO A 37 16.18 16.86 -18.71
C PRO A 37 16.05 17.60 -20.05
N ILE A 38 16.20 18.92 -20.08
CA ILE A 38 16.12 19.73 -21.31
C ILE A 38 17.44 19.66 -22.04
N ASP A 39 18.55 19.73 -21.32
CA ASP A 39 19.90 19.83 -21.87
C ASP A 39 20.49 18.45 -22.21
N ASP A 40 20.12 17.40 -21.47
CA ASP A 40 20.59 16.03 -21.68
C ASP A 40 19.59 15.18 -22.50
N PRO A 41 19.95 14.73 -23.73
CA PRO A 41 19.09 13.92 -24.58
C PRO A 41 18.70 12.55 -23.96
N GLU A 42 19.60 11.94 -23.16
CA GLU A 42 19.33 10.66 -22.50
C GLU A 42 18.33 10.87 -21.36
N MET A 43 18.53 11.89 -20.54
CA MET A 43 17.63 12.26 -19.46
C MET A 43 16.25 12.65 -20.02
N ARG A 44 16.21 13.38 -21.13
CA ARG A 44 14.97 13.69 -21.88
C ARG A 44 14.24 12.44 -22.32
N GLY A 45 14.97 11.48 -22.90
CA GLY A 45 14.40 10.19 -23.29
C GLY A 45 13.86 9.38 -22.11
N ARG A 46 14.52 9.43 -20.95
CA ARG A 46 14.05 8.80 -19.70
C ARG A 46 12.78 9.49 -19.21
N LEU A 47 12.73 10.81 -19.22
CA LEU A 47 11.56 11.60 -18.82
C LEU A 47 10.35 11.33 -19.73
N VAL A 48 10.56 11.28 -21.06
CA VAL A 48 9.50 10.95 -22.03
C VAL A 48 8.98 9.53 -21.79
N ARG A 49 9.85 8.55 -21.61
CA ARG A 49 9.44 7.17 -21.27
C ARG A 49 8.65 7.13 -19.95
N PHE A 50 9.09 7.90 -18.96
CA PHE A 50 8.40 8.06 -17.70
C PHE A 50 6.96 8.60 -17.87
N TRP A 51 6.78 9.67 -18.68
CA TRP A 51 5.45 10.24 -18.95
C TRP A 51 4.57 9.33 -19.80
N MET A 52 5.17 8.63 -20.77
CA MET A 52 4.45 7.70 -21.64
C MET A 52 4.02 6.42 -20.92
N SER A 53 4.73 6.02 -19.87
CA SER A 53 4.34 4.89 -19.00
C SER A 53 3.29 5.25 -17.94
N GLY A 54 2.71 6.45 -18.01
CA GLY A 54 1.68 6.89 -17.08
C GLY A 54 2.22 7.68 -15.87
N GLY A 55 3.45 8.21 -15.96
CA GLY A 55 4.08 8.95 -14.87
C GLY A 55 4.51 7.97 -13.76
N PHE A 56 4.60 8.40 -12.54
CA PHE A 56 5.05 7.57 -11.43
C PHE A 56 4.47 6.16 -11.47
N THR A 57 5.16 5.21 -12.09
CA THR A 57 5.20 3.89 -11.52
C THR A 57 5.92 4.11 -10.19
N LEU A 58 5.18 4.17 -9.11
CA LEU A 58 5.71 3.82 -7.80
C LEU A 58 6.63 2.64 -8.03
N ALA A 59 7.87 2.69 -7.54
CA ALA A 59 8.88 1.63 -7.68
C ALA A 59 8.14 0.31 -7.72
N ALA A 60 8.27 -0.45 -8.80
CA ALA A 60 7.33 -1.49 -9.24
C ALA A 60 6.69 -2.11 -8.01
N ALA A 61 5.41 -1.81 -7.76
CA ALA A 61 4.82 -2.11 -6.48
C ALA A 61 5.14 -3.58 -6.24
N ASP A 62 5.82 -3.90 -5.14
CA ASP A 62 6.22 -5.27 -4.85
C ASP A 62 4.92 -6.09 -4.86
N VAL A 63 4.58 -6.65 -6.02
CA VAL A 63 3.39 -7.46 -6.22
C VAL A 63 3.74 -8.87 -5.78
N PHE A 64 3.05 -9.33 -4.78
CA PHE A 64 3.21 -10.66 -4.21
C PHE A 64 2.01 -11.51 -4.58
N HIS A 65 2.26 -12.77 -4.90
CA HIS A 65 1.21 -13.74 -5.12
C HIS A 65 0.96 -14.54 -3.85
N ILE A 66 -0.28 -14.57 -3.36
CA ILE A 66 -0.68 -15.33 -2.19
C ILE A 66 -1.86 -16.26 -2.49
N VAL A 67 -1.95 -17.33 -1.73
CA VAL A 67 -3.07 -18.26 -1.76
C VAL A 67 -3.76 -18.24 -0.40
N VAL A 68 -5.02 -17.83 -0.36
CA VAL A 68 -5.83 -17.77 0.87
C VAL A 68 -6.78 -18.95 0.89
N ASN A 69 -6.68 -19.81 1.89
CA ASN A 69 -7.58 -20.94 2.07
C ASN A 69 -8.66 -20.63 3.11
N HIS A 70 -9.82 -20.17 2.66
CA HIS A 70 -10.95 -19.85 3.53
C HIS A 70 -11.69 -21.09 4.09
N ALA A 71 -11.28 -22.32 3.72
CA ALA A 71 -11.79 -23.54 4.34
C ALA A 71 -11.07 -23.84 5.67
N GLU A 72 -9.93 -23.20 5.93
CA GLU A 72 -9.21 -23.29 7.21
C GLU A 72 -9.82 -22.36 8.26
N SER A 73 -9.79 -22.81 9.52
CA SER A 73 -10.10 -21.95 10.66
C SER A 73 -9.03 -20.86 10.85
N LEU A 74 -9.40 -19.77 11.49
CA LEU A 74 -8.44 -18.71 11.81
C LEU A 74 -7.23 -19.25 12.61
N ALA A 75 -7.47 -20.19 13.53
CA ALA A 75 -6.41 -20.84 14.31
C ALA A 75 -5.42 -21.61 13.44
N GLN A 76 -5.90 -22.32 12.41
CA GLN A 76 -5.04 -23.02 11.45
C GLN A 76 -4.22 -22.03 10.62
N MET A 77 -4.83 -20.96 10.10
CA MET A 77 -4.11 -19.91 9.35
C MET A 77 -3.01 -19.25 10.21
N ILE A 78 -3.27 -19.01 11.49
CA ILE A 78 -2.28 -18.44 12.44
C ILE A 78 -1.13 -19.43 12.65
N THR A 79 -1.42 -20.71 12.82
CA THR A 79 -0.39 -21.74 13.05
C THR A 79 0.62 -21.83 11.91
N VAL A 80 0.15 -21.70 10.66
CA VAL A 80 1.03 -21.70 9.47
C VAL A 80 2.04 -20.55 9.51
N GLY A 81 1.67 -19.40 10.10
CA GLY A 81 2.54 -18.23 10.21
C GLY A 81 3.77 -18.41 11.11
N ASN A 82 3.72 -19.37 12.06
CA ASN A 82 4.81 -19.73 12.97
C ASN A 82 5.48 -18.50 13.63
N TYR A 83 4.72 -17.78 14.47
CA TYR A 83 5.13 -16.52 15.09
C TYR A 83 5.94 -16.74 16.38
N ASP A 84 7.24 -16.37 16.40
CA ASP A 84 8.18 -16.58 17.49
C ASP A 84 7.78 -15.84 18.76
N TRP A 85 7.31 -14.59 18.62
CA TRP A 85 6.89 -13.73 19.74
C TRP A 85 5.44 -13.98 20.18
N GLY A 86 4.76 -14.93 19.49
CA GLY A 86 3.38 -15.26 19.75
C GLY A 86 2.38 -14.39 19.00
N VAL A 87 1.14 -14.56 19.40
CA VAL A 87 -0.05 -13.97 18.76
C VAL A 87 -0.87 -13.26 19.82
N ASN A 88 -1.34 -12.05 19.53
CA ASN A 88 -2.24 -11.34 20.41
C ASN A 88 -3.54 -12.14 20.64
N SER A 89 -3.84 -12.46 21.90
CA SER A 89 -4.95 -13.34 22.28
C SER A 89 -6.34 -12.83 21.88
N SER A 90 -6.46 -11.54 21.55
CA SER A 90 -7.71 -10.95 21.01
C SER A 90 -7.94 -11.28 19.54
N ILE A 91 -6.95 -11.82 18.83
CA ILE A 91 -7.12 -12.31 17.44
C ILE A 91 -7.77 -13.68 17.50
N SER A 92 -9.08 -13.71 17.33
CA SER A 92 -9.93 -14.90 17.44
C SER A 92 -11.07 -14.82 16.42
N GLU A 93 -11.69 -15.96 16.07
CA GLU A 93 -12.84 -15.99 15.14
C GLU A 93 -14.02 -15.15 15.63
N LYS A 94 -14.18 -15.00 16.96
CA LYS A 94 -15.20 -14.14 17.56
C LYS A 94 -15.00 -12.67 17.18
N ASN A 95 -13.77 -12.20 17.19
CA ASN A 95 -13.42 -10.79 16.95
C ASN A 95 -13.12 -10.52 15.46
N PHE A 96 -12.62 -11.54 14.76
CA PHE A 96 -12.25 -11.50 13.34
C PHE A 96 -12.82 -12.73 12.62
N PRO A 97 -14.11 -12.75 12.31
CA PRO A 97 -14.71 -13.90 11.62
C PRO A 97 -14.10 -14.06 10.22
N VAL A 98 -13.71 -15.28 9.88
CA VAL A 98 -13.22 -15.62 8.54
C VAL A 98 -14.38 -15.48 7.55
N LYS A 99 -14.16 -14.68 6.50
CA LYS A 99 -15.13 -14.47 5.43
C LYS A 99 -14.56 -14.99 4.13
N GLY A 100 -15.38 -15.68 3.37
CA GLY A 100 -15.00 -16.30 2.10
C GLY A 100 -15.28 -17.81 2.08
N LYS A 101 -14.99 -18.46 0.95
CA LYS A 101 -15.15 -19.90 0.75
C LYS A 101 -14.05 -20.42 -0.16
N GLY A 102 -13.57 -21.62 0.15
CA GLY A 102 -12.58 -22.32 -0.68
C GLY A 102 -11.21 -21.62 -0.70
N GLN A 103 -10.47 -21.92 -1.73
CA GLN A 103 -9.12 -21.39 -1.95
C GLN A 103 -9.16 -20.29 -3.01
N VAL A 104 -8.47 -19.18 -2.76
CA VAL A 104 -8.43 -18.01 -3.65
C VAL A 104 -6.99 -17.57 -3.84
N GLU A 105 -6.58 -17.40 -5.09
CA GLU A 105 -5.30 -16.82 -5.46
C GLU A 105 -5.44 -15.31 -5.65
N LEU A 106 -4.55 -14.54 -5.07
CA LEU A 106 -4.61 -13.08 -5.08
C LEU A 106 -3.24 -12.48 -5.34
N ASN A 107 -3.24 -11.36 -6.06
CA ASN A 107 -2.09 -10.47 -6.14
C ASN A 107 -2.26 -9.34 -5.13
N VAL A 108 -1.28 -9.19 -4.24
CA VAL A 108 -1.26 -8.18 -3.19
C VAL A 108 -0.07 -7.25 -3.34
N GLU A 109 -0.20 -6.04 -2.84
CA GLU A 109 0.85 -5.03 -2.82
C GLU A 109 1.14 -4.58 -1.39
N LEU A 110 2.43 -4.33 -1.09
CA LEU A 110 2.84 -3.60 0.12
C LEU A 110 2.90 -2.10 -0.20
N VAL A 111 1.85 -1.39 0.19
CA VAL A 111 1.77 0.06 -0.01
C VAL A 111 2.60 0.77 1.05
N HIS A 112 3.50 1.64 0.60
CA HIS A 112 4.35 2.46 1.45
C HIS A 112 4.19 3.94 1.11
N TYR A 113 4.01 4.78 2.13
CA TYR A 113 3.81 6.22 1.93
C TYR A 113 5.03 7.07 2.27
N GLY A 114 5.96 6.57 3.08
CA GLY A 114 7.17 7.29 3.49
C GLY A 114 6.92 8.54 4.33
N LYS A 115 5.67 8.76 4.77
CA LYS A 115 5.23 9.90 5.58
C LYS A 115 4.11 9.48 6.52
N SER A 116 3.85 10.31 7.53
CA SER A 116 2.75 10.09 8.45
C SER A 116 1.39 10.32 7.79
N MET A 117 0.46 9.37 7.96
CA MET A 117 -0.91 9.43 7.46
C MET A 117 -1.89 8.81 8.44
N ASN A 118 -3.15 9.28 8.44
CA ASN A 118 -4.23 8.62 9.18
C ASN A 118 -4.84 7.47 8.36
N SER A 119 -5.56 6.57 9.04
CA SER A 119 -6.17 5.37 8.44
C SER A 119 -7.12 5.69 7.28
N ASP A 120 -7.98 6.70 7.45
CA ASP A 120 -8.98 7.05 6.43
C ASP A 120 -8.33 7.53 5.14
N ASN A 121 -7.28 8.36 5.24
CA ASN A 121 -6.52 8.83 4.07
C ASN A 121 -5.77 7.68 3.38
N ILE A 122 -5.27 6.71 4.13
CA ILE A 122 -4.62 5.51 3.59
C ILE A 122 -5.63 4.69 2.79
N VAL A 123 -6.80 4.40 3.36
CA VAL A 123 -7.86 3.63 2.70
C VAL A 123 -8.39 4.36 1.46
N GLN A 124 -8.60 5.67 1.55
CA GLN A 124 -9.02 6.49 0.41
C GLN A 124 -7.98 6.50 -0.72
N ASN A 125 -6.69 6.61 -0.38
CA ASN A 125 -5.61 6.54 -1.36
C ASN A 125 -5.53 5.15 -2.02
N MET A 126 -5.66 4.07 -1.27
CA MET A 126 -5.75 2.72 -1.85
C MET A 126 -6.91 2.63 -2.85
N ALA A 127 -8.08 3.12 -2.48
CA ALA A 127 -9.27 3.10 -3.34
C ALA A 127 -9.06 3.88 -4.65
N SER A 128 -8.41 5.05 -4.60
CA SER A 128 -8.08 5.86 -5.78
C SER A 128 -7.09 5.19 -6.74
N ARG A 129 -6.32 4.20 -6.24
CA ARG A 129 -5.36 3.39 -7.01
C ARG A 129 -5.95 2.06 -7.51
N GLY A 130 -7.26 1.83 -7.35
CA GLY A 130 -7.90 0.55 -7.72
C GLY A 130 -7.55 -0.60 -6.76
N LEU A 131 -7.07 -0.28 -5.55
CA LEU A 131 -6.75 -1.24 -4.51
C LEU A 131 -7.87 -1.30 -3.47
N ARG A 132 -7.94 -2.41 -2.74
CA ARG A 132 -8.68 -2.50 -1.48
C ARG A 132 -7.75 -2.94 -0.35
N PRO A 133 -8.03 -2.54 0.90
CA PRO A 133 -7.32 -3.09 2.05
C PRO A 133 -7.42 -4.61 2.11
N ALA A 134 -6.33 -5.27 2.48
CA ALA A 134 -6.31 -6.71 2.74
C ALA A 134 -7.04 -7.05 4.05
N THR A 135 -7.69 -8.19 4.08
CA THR A 135 -8.31 -8.78 5.28
C THR A 135 -7.28 -9.47 6.16
N LEU A 136 -7.68 -9.89 7.38
CA LEU A 136 -6.81 -10.68 8.27
C LEU A 136 -6.38 -12.00 7.61
N SER A 137 -7.29 -12.73 6.96
CA SER A 137 -6.94 -13.99 6.28
C SER A 137 -5.89 -13.79 5.18
N GLU A 138 -5.98 -12.69 4.45
CA GLU A 138 -5.00 -12.33 3.42
C GLU A 138 -3.66 -11.90 4.03
N LEU A 139 -3.68 -11.20 5.17
CA LEU A 139 -2.48 -10.86 5.92
C LEU A 139 -1.76 -12.10 6.45
N LEU A 140 -2.50 -13.07 6.98
CA LEU A 140 -1.94 -14.34 7.47
C LEU A 140 -1.33 -15.15 6.34
N ALA A 141 -2.01 -15.26 5.20
CA ALA A 141 -1.48 -15.95 4.01
C ALA A 141 -0.21 -15.26 3.49
N PHE A 142 -0.16 -13.91 3.51
CA PHE A 142 1.02 -13.14 3.17
C PHE A 142 2.18 -13.41 4.14
N GLY A 143 1.93 -13.35 5.46
CA GLY A 143 2.95 -13.60 6.49
C GLY A 143 3.52 -15.01 6.46
N ALA A 144 2.71 -16.00 6.07
CA ALA A 144 3.16 -17.38 5.87
C ALA A 144 4.01 -17.54 4.61
N ALA A 145 3.63 -16.90 3.49
CA ALA A 145 4.33 -17.01 2.21
C ALA A 145 5.63 -16.18 2.18
N TYR A 146 5.64 -15.02 2.86
CA TYR A 146 6.75 -14.05 2.83
C TYR A 146 7.16 -13.63 4.24
N PRO A 147 7.65 -14.57 5.08
CA PRO A 147 7.89 -14.34 6.51
C PRO A 147 8.90 -13.22 6.80
N ASP A 148 9.89 -13.02 5.93
CA ASP A 148 10.93 -12.02 6.17
C ASP A 148 10.45 -10.58 5.95
N LYS A 149 9.36 -10.38 5.19
CA LYS A 149 8.84 -9.03 4.91
C LYS A 149 8.39 -8.29 6.17
N GLN A 150 7.83 -8.96 7.16
CA GLN A 150 7.46 -8.34 8.44
C GLN A 150 8.66 -8.01 9.34
N ARG A 151 9.86 -8.55 9.05
CA ARG A 151 11.11 -8.20 9.73
C ARG A 151 11.66 -6.86 9.23
N GLU A 152 11.42 -6.54 7.96
CA GLU A 152 11.84 -5.28 7.34
C GLU A 152 11.00 -4.08 7.84
N SER A 153 9.71 -4.28 8.04
CA SER A 153 8.75 -3.24 8.45
C SER A 153 7.45 -3.87 8.97
N PRO A 154 6.74 -3.23 9.91
CA PRO A 154 5.42 -3.66 10.31
C PRO A 154 4.44 -3.59 9.14
N ILE A 155 3.59 -4.63 8.98
CA ILE A 155 2.64 -4.76 7.87
C ILE A 155 1.23 -4.81 8.42
N VAL A 156 0.38 -3.87 8.03
CA VAL A 156 -0.98 -3.68 8.56
C VAL A 156 -2.03 -4.05 7.52
N ALA A 157 -3.12 -4.69 7.94
CA ALA A 157 -4.27 -5.00 7.10
C ALA A 157 -5.53 -4.28 7.60
N PHE A 158 -6.04 -3.33 6.81
CA PHE A 158 -7.22 -2.53 7.15
C PHE A 158 -8.57 -3.14 6.73
N GLY A 159 -8.57 -4.30 6.06
CA GLY A 159 -9.80 -4.93 5.57
C GLY A 159 -10.57 -5.73 6.63
N SER A 160 -9.98 -5.94 7.80
CA SER A 160 -10.64 -6.57 8.96
C SER A 160 -10.46 -5.68 10.18
N VAL A 161 -11.56 -5.10 10.65
CA VAL A 161 -11.58 -4.19 11.81
C VAL A 161 -12.37 -4.84 12.94
N TRP A 162 -11.79 -4.89 14.11
CA TRP A 162 -12.47 -5.31 15.34
C TRP A 162 -12.82 -4.10 16.19
N LEU A 163 -14.12 -3.90 16.42
CA LEU A 163 -14.63 -2.90 17.35
C LEU A 163 -14.72 -3.52 18.75
N ARG A 164 -13.85 -3.07 19.65
CA ARG A 164 -13.88 -3.47 21.05
C ARG A 164 -15.08 -2.83 21.77
N TRP A 165 -15.57 -3.47 22.83
CA TRP A 165 -16.68 -2.94 23.65
C TRP A 165 -16.45 -1.50 24.19
N SER A 166 -15.19 -1.07 24.29
CA SER A 166 -14.81 0.30 24.68
C SER A 166 -14.98 1.35 23.54
N GLY A 167 -15.46 0.96 22.37
CA GLY A 167 -15.58 1.82 21.18
C GLY A 167 -14.27 2.01 20.41
N ARG A 168 -13.17 1.36 20.81
CA ARG A 168 -11.91 1.41 20.05
C ARG A 168 -11.90 0.35 18.97
N GLU A 169 -11.44 0.75 17.79
CA GLU A 169 -11.24 -0.13 16.65
C GLU A 169 -9.79 -0.58 16.57
N TYR A 170 -9.61 -1.84 16.20
CA TYR A 170 -8.31 -2.49 16.06
C TYR A 170 -8.20 -3.21 14.73
N VAL A 171 -6.98 -3.23 14.19
CA VAL A 171 -6.59 -3.94 12.97
C VAL A 171 -5.39 -4.82 13.25
N ALA A 172 -5.26 -5.91 12.48
CA ALA A 172 -4.14 -6.82 12.63
C ALA A 172 -2.87 -6.27 11.97
N CYS A 173 -1.75 -6.55 12.62
CA CYS A 173 -0.42 -6.14 12.21
C CYS A 173 0.56 -7.31 12.33
N LEU A 174 1.31 -7.59 11.28
CA LEU A 174 2.52 -8.40 11.33
C LEU A 174 3.68 -7.51 11.74
N CYS A 175 4.40 -7.91 12.76
CA CYS A 175 5.59 -7.20 13.25
C CYS A 175 6.77 -8.18 13.41
N GLY A 176 7.98 -7.67 13.37
CA GLY A 176 9.17 -8.50 13.50
C GLY A 176 10.46 -7.70 13.58
N SER A 177 11.51 -8.42 13.84
CA SER A 177 12.91 -7.99 13.77
C SER A 177 13.79 -9.21 13.47
N ASP A 178 15.11 -9.04 13.51
CA ASP A 178 16.06 -10.15 13.37
C ASP A 178 15.84 -11.26 14.42
N SER A 179 15.33 -10.91 15.62
CA SER A 179 15.14 -11.84 16.72
C SER A 179 13.84 -12.64 16.68
N GLY A 180 12.85 -12.25 15.85
CA GLY A 180 11.58 -12.98 15.78
C GLY A 180 10.47 -12.22 15.08
N ARG A 181 9.31 -12.87 14.97
CA ARG A 181 8.09 -12.36 14.32
C ARG A 181 6.88 -12.52 15.23
N GLY A 182 5.94 -11.58 15.14
CA GLY A 182 4.71 -11.59 15.89
C GLY A 182 3.51 -11.19 15.07
N LEU A 183 2.33 -11.56 15.55
CA LEU A 183 1.04 -11.12 15.05
C LEU A 183 0.32 -10.35 16.17
N ASP A 184 0.10 -9.07 15.98
CA ASP A 184 -0.43 -8.17 17.00
C ASP A 184 -1.59 -7.31 16.47
N LEU A 185 -2.14 -6.47 17.31
CA LEU A 185 -3.21 -5.53 17.02
C LEU A 185 -2.72 -4.09 17.18
N CYS A 186 -3.01 -3.29 16.18
CA CYS A 186 -2.80 -1.85 16.20
C CYS A 186 -4.14 -1.12 16.30
N VAL A 187 -4.16 0.05 16.96
CA VAL A 187 -5.36 0.89 17.04
C VAL A 187 -5.60 1.57 15.70
N TRP A 188 -6.86 1.53 15.21
CA TRP A 188 -7.26 2.19 13.96
C TRP A 188 -7.06 3.71 14.02
N TYR A 189 -7.46 4.32 15.15
CA TYR A 189 -7.34 5.76 15.34
C TYR A 189 -5.92 6.13 15.74
N GLY A 190 -5.17 6.66 14.78
CA GLY A 190 -3.80 7.09 15.01
C GLY A 190 -3.19 7.64 13.74
N VAL A 191 -1.99 8.16 13.90
CA VAL A 191 -1.13 8.55 12.79
C VAL A 191 -0.14 7.42 12.60
N TRP A 192 -0.19 6.79 11.44
CA TRP A 192 0.77 5.78 11.01
C TRP A 192 1.99 6.50 10.48
N ASP A 193 3.13 6.28 11.05
CA ASP A 193 4.36 6.89 10.58
C ASP A 193 4.89 6.25 9.29
N GLY A 194 5.96 6.83 8.74
CA GLY A 194 6.44 6.47 7.42
C GLY A 194 7.09 5.08 7.30
N HIS A 195 7.30 4.33 8.39
CA HIS A 195 7.92 3.00 8.29
C HIS A 195 6.90 1.86 8.15
N PHE A 196 5.63 2.11 8.44
CA PHE A 196 4.56 1.11 8.22
C PHE A 196 4.36 0.80 6.74
N ARG A 197 4.01 -0.45 6.47
CA ARG A 197 3.52 -0.95 5.19
C ARG A 197 2.08 -1.39 5.35
N PHE A 198 1.30 -1.25 4.29
CA PHE A 198 -0.11 -1.59 4.30
C PHE A 198 -0.39 -2.60 3.21
N LEU A 199 -0.89 -3.78 3.60
CA LEU A 199 -1.22 -4.82 2.65
C LEU A 199 -2.51 -4.47 1.93
N ALA A 200 -2.46 -4.46 0.60
CA ALA A 200 -3.58 -4.15 -0.27
C ALA A 200 -3.74 -5.20 -1.37
N VAL A 201 -4.96 -5.40 -1.83
CA VAL A 201 -5.31 -6.34 -2.89
C VAL A 201 -5.75 -5.54 -4.12
N ARG A 202 -5.32 -5.94 -5.31
CA ARG A 202 -5.83 -5.40 -6.58
C ARG A 202 -7.28 -5.84 -6.80
N LYS A 203 -8.14 -4.89 -7.21
CA LYS A 203 -9.56 -5.18 -7.54
C LYS A 203 -9.68 -5.82 -8.91
#